data_06097bc4823bfe21ed07f4242f84a2ba
#
_entry.id   06097bc4823bfe21ed07f4242f84a2ba
#
_cell.length_a   1.000
_cell.length_b   1.000
_cell.length_c   1.000
_cell.angle_alpha   90.00
_cell.angle_beta   90.00
_cell.angle_gamma   90.00
#
_symmetry.space_group_name_H-M   'P 1'
#
loop_
_entity.id
_entity.type
_entity.pdbx_description
1 polymer ?
#
loop_
_entity_poly.entity_id
_entity_poly.type
_entity_poly.pdbx_seq_one_letter_code
_entity_poly.pdbx_strand_id
1 'polypeptide(L)'
;MRVQSAKAKGRRLQQWVRDKLIEMLDIHPEDIESRSMGAGGEDLIMARAARQKFPHSIECKNVEKLNIWDAYEQASANCGDYEPIVVMKKNGKKPLVVVDAEYYIQLFGEKNEN
;
A
#
# COMPACT_ATOMS: atom_id res chain seq x y z
N MET A 1 20.24 -14.64 0.36
CA MET A 1 19.20 -14.31 -0.62
C MET A 1 19.76 -13.36 -1.67
N ARG A 2 19.44 -13.61 -2.91
CA ARG A 2 19.93 -12.77 -4.00
C ARG A 2 19.15 -11.45 -4.07
N VAL A 3 19.81 -10.42 -4.57
CA VAL A 3 19.17 -9.09 -4.76
C VAL A 3 17.91 -9.21 -5.64
N GLN A 4 17.99 -10.05 -6.68
CA GLN A 4 16.86 -10.28 -7.57
C GLN A 4 15.67 -10.86 -6.83
N SER A 5 15.90 -11.74 -5.87
CA SER A 5 14.82 -12.32 -5.06
C SER A 5 14.15 -11.26 -4.21
N ALA A 6 14.91 -10.32 -3.65
CA ALA A 6 14.36 -9.23 -2.86
C ALA A 6 13.46 -8.32 -3.71
N LYS A 7 13.94 -7.97 -4.92
CA LYS A 7 13.14 -7.16 -5.84
C LYS A 7 11.90 -7.90 -6.30
N ALA A 8 12.02 -9.20 -6.56
CA ALA A 8 10.91 -10.02 -6.99
C ALA A 8 9.85 -10.13 -5.89
N LYS A 9 10.28 -10.27 -4.64
CA LYS A 9 9.36 -10.31 -3.50
C LYS A 9 8.59 -9.01 -3.38
N GLY A 10 9.27 -7.88 -3.53
CA GLY A 10 8.64 -6.58 -3.48
C GLY A 10 7.61 -6.41 -4.58
N ARG A 11 7.98 -6.79 -5.80
CA ARG A 11 7.08 -6.70 -6.94
C ARG A 11 5.84 -7.58 -6.74
N ARG A 12 6.04 -8.79 -6.24
CA ARG A 12 4.90 -9.70 -6.01
C ARG A 12 3.93 -9.12 -5.00
N LEU A 13 4.44 -8.47 -3.96
CA LEU A 13 3.55 -7.85 -2.97
C LEU A 13 2.77 -6.69 -3.59
N GLN A 14 3.45 -5.83 -4.37
CA GLN A 14 2.77 -4.74 -5.07
C GLN A 14 1.67 -5.28 -5.99
N GLN A 15 1.95 -6.34 -6.74
CA GLN A 15 0.96 -6.95 -7.62
C GLN A 15 -0.19 -7.56 -6.84
N TRP A 16 0.12 -8.18 -5.71
CA TRP A 16 -0.92 -8.77 -4.85
C TRP A 16 -1.88 -7.69 -4.35
N VAL A 17 -1.33 -6.55 -3.88
CA VAL A 17 -2.16 -5.44 -3.41
C VAL A 17 -3.01 -4.90 -4.54
N ARG A 18 -2.41 -4.68 -5.71
CA ARG A 18 -3.13 -4.21 -6.88
C ARG A 18 -4.30 -5.13 -7.22
N ASP A 19 -4.03 -6.43 -7.26
CA ASP A 19 -5.06 -7.41 -7.62
C ASP A 19 -6.20 -7.43 -6.62
N LYS A 20 -5.88 -7.29 -5.32
CA LYS A 20 -6.91 -7.25 -4.28
C LYS A 20 -7.79 -6.01 -4.39
N LEU A 21 -7.20 -4.87 -4.68
CA LEU A 21 -7.97 -3.63 -4.83
C LEU A 21 -8.89 -3.72 -6.05
N ILE A 22 -8.40 -4.29 -7.15
CA ILE A 22 -9.22 -4.51 -8.34
C ILE A 22 -10.38 -5.44 -8.01
N GLU A 23 -10.08 -6.57 -7.38
CA GLU A 23 -11.07 -7.61 -7.10
C GLU A 23 -12.11 -7.16 -6.07
N MET A 24 -11.65 -6.55 -4.98
CA MET A 24 -12.51 -6.29 -3.83
C MET A 24 -13.20 -4.94 -3.87
N LEU A 25 -12.60 -3.96 -4.54
CA LEU A 25 -13.17 -2.61 -4.61
C LEU A 25 -13.64 -2.24 -6.01
N ASP A 26 -13.59 -3.19 -6.93
CA ASP A 26 -14.05 -2.97 -8.30
C ASP A 26 -13.34 -1.80 -8.97
N ILE A 27 -12.02 -1.69 -8.73
CA ILE A 27 -11.19 -0.71 -9.40
C ILE A 27 -10.84 -1.24 -10.79
N HIS A 28 -10.99 -0.39 -11.81
CA HIS A 28 -10.65 -0.79 -13.17
C HIS A 28 -9.13 -1.06 -13.26
N PRO A 29 -8.72 -2.17 -13.90
CA PRO A 29 -7.29 -2.50 -13.98
C PRO A 29 -6.42 -1.40 -14.59
N GLU A 30 -6.97 -0.58 -15.47
CA GLU A 30 -6.22 0.49 -16.10
C GLU A 30 -6.03 1.71 -15.18
N ASP A 31 -6.76 1.74 -14.06
CA ASP A 31 -6.70 2.85 -13.14
C ASP A 31 -5.69 2.65 -12.02
N ILE A 32 -4.99 1.53 -11.99
CA ILE A 32 -4.02 1.24 -10.95
C ILE A 32 -2.87 0.41 -11.52
N GLU A 33 -1.64 0.84 -11.23
CA GLU A 33 -0.48 0.09 -11.67
C GLU A 33 0.63 0.11 -10.63
N SER A 34 1.46 -0.93 -10.66
CA SER A 34 2.60 -1.07 -9.79
C SER A 34 3.74 -0.20 -10.31
N ARG A 35 4.33 0.62 -9.44
CA ARG A 35 5.48 1.44 -9.80
C ARG A 35 6.72 0.55 -9.91
N SER A 36 7.60 0.87 -10.84
CA SER A 36 8.86 0.14 -11.00
C SER A 36 9.68 0.19 -9.72
N MET A 37 10.31 -0.92 -9.39
CA MET A 37 11.16 -1.00 -8.21
C MET A 37 12.30 0.01 -8.31
N GLY A 38 12.51 0.76 -7.23
CA GLY A 38 13.56 1.76 -7.19
C GLY A 38 13.14 3.15 -7.66
N ALA A 39 11.94 3.28 -8.24
CA ALA A 39 11.41 4.59 -8.59
C ALA A 39 10.93 5.29 -7.32
N GLY A 40 11.02 6.62 -7.28
CA GLY A 40 10.55 7.39 -6.14
C GLY A 40 9.04 7.46 -6.09
N GLY A 41 8.51 7.88 -4.94
CA GLY A 41 7.09 8.04 -4.74
C GLY A 41 6.42 6.81 -4.21
N GLU A 42 5.09 6.79 -4.24
CA GLU A 42 4.32 5.65 -3.74
C GLU A 42 4.48 4.44 -4.66
N ASP A 43 4.24 3.25 -4.11
CA ASP A 43 4.48 2.00 -4.83
C ASP A 43 3.37 1.64 -5.81
N LEU A 44 2.17 2.15 -5.61
CA LEU A 44 1.06 1.94 -6.53
C LEU A 44 0.57 3.29 -7.04
N ILE A 45 0.48 3.42 -8.35
CA ILE A 45 0.02 4.63 -9.01
C ILE A 45 -1.45 4.46 -9.34
N MET A 46 -2.29 5.37 -8.85
CA MET A 46 -3.73 5.26 -9.04
C MET A 46 -4.29 6.47 -9.74
N ALA A 47 -5.18 6.21 -10.71
CA ALA A 47 -5.94 7.24 -11.37
C ALA A 47 -7.01 7.78 -10.41
N ARG A 48 -7.61 8.90 -10.79
CA ARG A 48 -8.60 9.58 -9.94
C ARG A 48 -9.73 8.67 -9.51
N ALA A 49 -10.27 7.87 -10.43
CA ALA A 49 -11.38 6.97 -10.12
C ALA A 49 -11.00 5.95 -9.06
N ALA A 50 -9.77 5.42 -9.13
CA ALA A 50 -9.29 4.49 -8.13
C ALA A 50 -9.09 5.19 -6.78
N ARG A 51 -8.57 6.42 -6.78
CA ARG A 51 -8.40 7.22 -5.57
C ARG A 51 -9.70 7.47 -4.84
N GLN A 52 -10.79 7.61 -5.59
CA GLN A 52 -12.11 7.81 -4.98
C GLN A 52 -12.57 6.57 -4.22
N LYS A 53 -12.20 5.40 -4.70
CA LYS A 53 -12.54 4.15 -4.05
C LYS A 53 -11.59 3.78 -2.93
N PHE A 54 -10.34 4.20 -3.04
CA PHE A 54 -9.31 3.88 -2.05
C PHE A 54 -8.34 5.06 -1.92
N PRO A 55 -8.69 6.08 -1.14
CA PRO A 55 -7.91 7.33 -1.07
C PRO A 55 -6.68 7.20 -0.18
N HIS A 56 -5.81 6.28 -0.50
CA HIS A 56 -4.61 6.00 0.27
C HIS A 56 -3.38 5.95 -0.61
N SER A 57 -2.25 6.36 -0.06
CA SER A 57 -0.95 6.22 -0.68
C SER A 57 -0.29 4.98 -0.11
N ILE A 58 0.12 4.06 -0.97
CA ILE A 58 0.52 2.72 -0.56
C ILE A 58 2.02 2.52 -0.70
N GLU A 59 2.66 2.11 0.39
CA GLU A 59 4.04 1.67 0.44
C GLU A 59 4.04 0.18 0.74
N CYS A 60 4.78 -0.61 -0.05
CA CYS A 60 4.83 -2.06 0.14
C CYS A 60 6.22 -2.49 0.60
N LYS A 61 6.27 -3.30 1.65
CA LYS A 61 7.53 -3.82 2.20
C LYS A 61 7.43 -5.33 2.39
N ASN A 62 8.20 -6.08 1.61
CA ASN A 62 8.21 -7.54 1.71
C ASN A 62 9.61 -7.98 2.09
N VAL A 63 9.94 -7.86 3.38
CA VAL A 63 11.26 -8.12 3.93
C VAL A 63 11.13 -8.85 5.26
N GLU A 64 12.17 -9.60 5.65
CA GLU A 64 12.14 -10.42 6.87
C GLU A 64 12.21 -9.57 8.13
N LYS A 65 13.00 -8.50 8.11
CA LYS A 65 13.12 -7.59 9.25
C LYS A 65 12.79 -6.19 8.77
N LEU A 66 11.76 -5.62 9.35
CA LEU A 66 11.28 -4.31 8.95
C LEU A 66 11.23 -3.37 10.14
N ASN A 67 11.87 -2.22 10.00
CA ASN A 67 11.63 -1.13 10.95
C ASN A 67 10.33 -0.48 10.52
N ILE A 68 9.26 -0.79 11.22
CA ILE A 68 7.91 -0.36 10.86
C ILE A 68 7.77 1.15 10.90
N TRP A 69 8.38 1.79 11.89
CA TRP A 69 8.29 3.25 12.04
C TRP A 69 8.98 3.97 10.88
N ASP A 70 10.17 3.47 10.47
CA ASP A 70 10.86 4.05 9.32
C ASP A 70 10.05 3.85 8.04
N ALA A 71 9.44 2.68 7.87
CA ALA A 71 8.60 2.40 6.70
C ALA A 71 7.41 3.34 6.65
N TYR A 72 6.78 3.58 7.79
CA TYR A 72 5.63 4.48 7.85
C TYR A 72 6.06 5.92 7.55
N GLU A 73 7.22 6.35 8.05
CA GLU A 73 7.75 7.68 7.75
C GLU A 73 8.02 7.84 6.26
N GLN A 74 8.53 6.80 5.61
CA GLN A 74 8.75 6.81 4.18
C GLN A 74 7.42 6.94 3.42
N ALA A 75 6.42 6.19 3.85
CA ALA A 75 5.08 6.25 3.26
C ALA A 75 4.50 7.67 3.42
N SER A 76 4.69 8.28 4.59
CA SER A 76 4.20 9.63 4.86
C SER A 76 4.89 10.67 3.98
N ALA A 77 6.19 10.49 3.73
CA ALA A 77 6.94 11.42 2.89
C ALA A 77 6.47 11.38 1.43
N ASN A 78 5.89 10.26 1.00
CA ASN A 78 5.47 10.04 -0.38
C ASN A 78 3.97 10.15 -0.60
N CYS A 79 3.20 10.48 0.44
CA CYS A 79 1.74 10.31 0.35
C CYS A 79 0.98 11.45 -0.34
N GLY A 80 1.58 12.63 -0.46
CA GLY A 80 0.84 13.77 -0.99
C GLY A 80 -0.39 14.06 -0.17
N ASP A 81 -1.54 14.15 -0.84
CA ASP A 81 -2.80 14.48 -0.19
C ASP A 81 -3.56 13.28 0.34
N TYR A 82 -2.98 12.09 0.22
CA TYR A 82 -3.69 10.86 0.60
C TYR A 82 -3.11 10.27 1.88
N GLU A 83 -3.92 9.51 2.59
CA GLU A 83 -3.49 8.90 3.84
C GLU A 83 -2.43 7.82 3.56
N PRO A 84 -1.26 7.88 4.21
CA PRO A 84 -0.23 6.87 3.97
C PRO A 84 -0.54 5.56 4.68
N ILE A 85 -0.28 4.45 4.01
CA ILE A 85 -0.34 3.12 4.62
C ILE A 85 0.88 2.32 4.17
N VAL A 86 1.27 1.36 5.00
CA VAL A 86 2.31 0.40 4.65
C VAL A 86 1.68 -0.97 4.62
N VAL A 87 1.79 -1.64 3.47
CA VAL A 87 1.44 -3.07 3.38
C VAL A 87 2.74 -3.83 3.59
N MET A 88 2.81 -4.61 4.65
CA MET A 88 4.02 -5.32 5.00
C MET A 88 3.82 -6.82 4.98
N LYS A 89 4.87 -7.53 4.63
CA LYS A 89 4.85 -8.99 4.58
C LYS A 89 6.27 -9.53 4.79
N LYS A 90 6.36 -10.72 5.36
CA LYS A 90 7.60 -11.50 5.37
C LYS A 90 7.26 -12.95 5.03
N ASN A 91 8.30 -13.75 4.79
CA ASN A 91 8.11 -15.14 4.38
C ASN A 91 7.24 -15.90 5.37
N GLY A 92 6.27 -16.63 4.85
CA GLY A 92 5.40 -17.46 5.66
C GLY A 92 4.31 -16.72 6.43
N LYS A 93 4.20 -15.40 6.24
CA LYS A 93 3.19 -14.59 6.93
C LYS A 93 2.29 -13.91 5.92
N LYS A 94 1.02 -13.70 6.31
CA LYS A 94 0.08 -12.98 5.45
C LYS A 94 0.39 -11.49 5.47
N PRO A 95 0.01 -10.75 4.42
CA PRO A 95 0.20 -9.30 4.40
C PRO A 95 -0.64 -8.62 5.48
N LEU A 96 -0.05 -7.59 6.09
CA LEU A 96 -0.71 -6.77 7.09
C LEU A 96 -0.60 -5.31 6.66
N VAL A 97 -1.48 -4.46 7.20
CA VAL A 97 -1.44 -3.02 6.92
C VAL A 97 -1.08 -2.26 8.19
N VAL A 98 -0.16 -1.33 8.06
CA VAL A 98 0.16 -0.36 9.11
C VAL A 98 -0.50 0.96 8.72
N VAL A 99 -1.29 1.50 9.61
CA VAL A 99 -2.04 2.74 9.35
C VAL A 99 -2.15 3.51 10.65
N ASP A 100 -2.30 4.83 10.56
CA ASP A 100 -2.50 5.67 11.72
C ASP A 100 -3.72 5.22 12.51
N ALA A 101 -3.55 5.05 13.82
CA ALA A 101 -4.61 4.47 14.66
C ALA A 101 -5.85 5.38 14.72
N GLU A 102 -5.63 6.68 14.88
CA GLU A 102 -6.74 7.62 14.97
C GLU A 102 -7.53 7.66 13.66
N TYR A 103 -6.81 7.71 12.55
CA TYR A 103 -7.44 7.69 11.24
C TYR A 103 -8.26 6.41 11.04
N TYR A 104 -7.70 5.27 11.41
CA TYR A 104 -8.39 3.99 11.25
C TYR A 104 -9.70 3.97 12.04
N ILE A 105 -9.65 4.41 13.29
CA ILE A 105 -10.83 4.44 14.15
C ILE A 105 -11.87 5.41 13.59
N GLN A 106 -11.41 6.55 13.08
CA GLN A 106 -12.29 7.58 12.52
C GLN A 106 -13.11 7.09 11.34
N LEU A 107 -12.56 6.15 10.56
CA LEU A 107 -13.29 5.59 9.42
C LEU A 107 -14.63 4.97 9.85
N PHE A 108 -14.66 4.37 11.04
CA PHE A 108 -15.88 3.74 11.54
C PHE A 108 -16.85 4.75 12.13
N GLY A 109 -16.34 5.85 12.65
CA GLY A 109 -17.16 6.95 13.10
C GLY A 109 -17.90 7.62 11.96
N GLU A 110 -17.22 7.86 10.86
CA GLU A 110 -17.80 8.49 9.68
C GLU A 110 -18.97 7.68 9.11
N LYS A 111 -18.91 6.35 9.21
CA LYS A 111 -19.98 5.49 8.70
C LYS A 111 -21.25 5.62 9.50
N ASN A 112 -21.16 6.09 10.74
CA ASN A 112 -22.31 6.21 11.63
C ASN A 112 -22.87 7.61 11.67
N GLU A 113 -22.30 8.52 10.90
CA GLU A 113 -22.78 9.89 10.81
C GLU A 113 -23.78 10.02 9.66
N ASN A 114 -25.00 10.25 10.00
CA ASN A 114 -26.01 10.54 8.98
C ASN A 114 -27.22 11.17 9.63
#